data_5737f89da73a024b22dfd3e056e9ad9d
#
_entry.id   5737f89da73a024b22dfd3e056e9ad9d
#
_cell.length_a   1.000
_cell.length_b   1.000
_cell.length_c   1.000
_cell.angle_alpha   90.00
_cell.angle_beta   90.00
_cell.angle_gamma   90.00
#
_symmetry.space_group_name_H-M   'P 1'
#
loop_
_entity.id
_entity.type
_entity.pdbx_description
1 polymer ?
#
loop_
_entity_poly.entity_id
_entity_poly.type
_entity_poly.pdbx_seq_one_letter_code
_entity_poly.pdbx_strand_id
1 'polypeptide(L)'
;MTLTRRELLERTTLAAAAGAVLIASGPAAFAQSVDMDELMKPGPLGDKALGQEDAPVTVVEYASMTCGHCANFHRQTYKEFKEKYIDTGKVRMIFREFPLDTVAAAASMLARCAPEDKYFDVVSLMFEQQRNWAFTDNPYNALLNMGKQIGFTEDEVKACLTNQEILDGVTASRDHASKALSVDSTPTFFINGEKVSGALSIEEISEYVEKHL
;
A
#
# COMPACT_ATOMS: atom_id res chain seq x y z
N MET A 1 47.78 -59.41 -16.78
CA MET A 1 48.48 -58.14 -16.53
C MET A 1 47.74 -57.41 -15.43
N THR A 2 48.26 -57.47 -14.21
CA THR A 2 47.63 -56.84 -13.04
C THR A 2 48.25 -55.46 -12.86
N LEU A 3 47.38 -54.41 -13.01
CA LEU A 3 47.79 -53.04 -12.77
C LEU A 3 48.12 -52.80 -11.30
N THR A 4 49.29 -52.21 -11.03
CA THR A 4 49.72 -51.89 -9.67
C THR A 4 48.99 -50.65 -9.14
N ARG A 5 48.84 -50.59 -7.80
CA ARG A 5 48.18 -49.46 -7.08
C ARG A 5 48.78 -48.09 -7.45
N ARG A 6 50.02 -48.05 -7.88
CA ARG A 6 50.74 -46.83 -8.26
C ARG A 6 50.28 -46.26 -9.59
N GLU A 7 50.00 -47.15 -10.59
CA GLU A 7 49.49 -46.78 -11.90
C GLU A 7 48.02 -46.30 -11.86
N LEU A 8 47.25 -46.72 -10.84
CA LEU A 8 45.88 -46.25 -10.62
C LEU A 8 45.84 -44.81 -10.08
N LEU A 9 46.87 -44.41 -9.31
CA LEU A 9 46.92 -43.06 -8.70
C LEU A 9 47.47 -41.99 -9.68
N GLU A 10 48.22 -42.36 -10.69
CA GLU A 10 48.74 -41.38 -11.65
C GLU A 10 47.75 -41.01 -12.78
N ARG A 11 46.66 -41.77 -12.93
CA ARG A 11 45.61 -41.45 -13.93
C ARG A 11 44.41 -40.66 -13.39
N THR A 12 44.36 -40.36 -12.10
CA THR A 12 43.25 -39.61 -11.51
C THR A 12 43.54 -38.14 -11.26
N THR A 13 44.70 -37.60 -11.68
CA THR A 13 45.10 -36.21 -11.42
C THR A 13 44.94 -35.23 -12.60
N LEU A 14 44.28 -35.59 -13.67
CA LEU A 14 44.12 -34.71 -14.84
C LEU A 14 42.65 -34.42 -15.24
N ALA A 15 41.68 -34.62 -14.35
CA ALA A 15 40.27 -34.36 -14.63
C ALA A 15 39.58 -33.48 -13.61
N ALA A 16 40.31 -32.54 -13.00
CA ALA A 16 39.72 -31.63 -11.99
C ALA A 16 40.18 -30.18 -12.20
N ALA A 17 39.91 -29.61 -13.36
CA ALA A 17 40.05 -28.17 -13.60
C ALA A 17 39.09 -27.66 -14.68
N ALA A 18 37.82 -28.05 -14.60
CA ALA A 18 36.72 -27.33 -15.25
C ALA A 18 35.70 -27.04 -14.18
N GLY A 19 36.07 -26.18 -13.24
CA GLY A 19 35.12 -25.59 -12.28
C GLY A 19 34.15 -24.70 -13.07
N ALA A 20 32.98 -25.25 -13.43
CA ALA A 20 31.86 -24.46 -13.85
C ALA A 20 31.49 -23.54 -12.70
N VAL A 21 31.83 -22.27 -12.81
CA VAL A 21 31.24 -21.21 -11.99
C VAL A 21 29.77 -21.15 -12.41
N LEU A 22 28.93 -21.92 -11.75
CA LEU A 22 27.50 -21.72 -11.74
C LEU A 22 27.28 -20.42 -11.00
N ILE A 23 27.25 -19.29 -11.74
CA ILE A 23 26.65 -18.06 -11.25
C ILE A 23 25.19 -18.45 -11.04
N ALA A 24 24.84 -18.70 -9.77
CA ALA A 24 23.47 -18.80 -9.35
C ALA A 24 22.85 -17.41 -9.56
N SER A 25 22.36 -17.15 -10.78
CA SER A 25 21.40 -16.10 -11.02
C SER A 25 20.15 -16.52 -10.25
N GLY A 26 20.09 -16.12 -8.97
CA GLY A 26 18.82 -16.16 -8.24
C GLY A 26 17.75 -15.50 -9.12
N PRO A 27 16.50 -15.96 -9.07
CA PRO A 27 15.44 -15.27 -9.79
C PRO A 27 15.48 -13.82 -9.29
N ALA A 28 15.83 -12.90 -10.20
CA ALA A 28 15.57 -11.49 -9.96
C ALA A 28 14.08 -11.43 -9.66
N ALA A 29 13.71 -10.99 -8.46
CA ALA A 29 12.33 -10.68 -8.16
C ALA A 29 11.98 -9.56 -9.13
N PHE A 30 11.34 -9.91 -10.24
CA PHE A 30 10.77 -8.92 -11.14
C PHE A 30 9.71 -8.19 -10.34
N ALA A 31 9.95 -6.94 -10.02
CA ALA A 31 8.90 -6.06 -9.51
C ALA A 31 7.77 -6.15 -10.55
N GLN A 32 6.60 -6.60 -10.10
CA GLN A 32 5.45 -6.78 -10.98
C GLN A 32 4.94 -5.37 -11.31
N SER A 33 5.28 -4.86 -12.50
CA SER A 33 4.71 -3.61 -12.99
C SER A 33 3.31 -3.86 -13.51
N VAL A 34 2.39 -2.98 -13.13
CA VAL A 34 1.02 -3.00 -13.65
C VAL A 34 0.88 -2.03 -14.82
N ASP A 35 -0.15 -2.22 -15.63
CA ASP A 35 -0.55 -1.27 -16.66
C ASP A 35 -0.97 0.05 -15.99
N MET A 36 -0.26 1.14 -16.33
CA MET A 36 -0.51 2.46 -15.77
C MET A 36 -1.89 2.99 -16.16
N ASP A 37 -2.39 2.70 -17.35
CA ASP A 37 -3.73 3.12 -17.77
C ASP A 37 -4.80 2.42 -16.92
N GLU A 38 -4.58 1.15 -16.55
CA GLU A 38 -5.47 0.43 -15.65
C GLU A 38 -5.36 0.94 -14.21
N LEU A 39 -4.13 1.16 -13.71
CA LEU A 39 -3.89 1.71 -12.38
C LEU A 39 -4.53 3.09 -12.20
N MET A 40 -4.42 3.95 -13.20
CA MET A 40 -4.90 5.34 -13.11
C MET A 40 -6.39 5.51 -13.38
N LYS A 41 -7.14 4.45 -13.67
CA LYS A 41 -8.61 4.51 -13.73
C LYS A 41 -9.16 4.85 -12.34
N PRO A 42 -9.87 5.98 -12.17
CA PRO A 42 -10.46 6.32 -10.88
C PRO A 42 -11.62 5.37 -10.56
N GLY A 43 -11.81 5.10 -9.27
CA GLY A 43 -13.02 4.40 -8.82
C GLY A 43 -14.28 5.27 -8.97
N PRO A 44 -15.48 4.70 -8.70
CA PRO A 44 -16.75 5.43 -8.84
C PRO A 44 -16.85 6.70 -7.99
N LEU A 45 -16.14 6.76 -6.85
CA LEU A 45 -16.10 7.93 -5.96
C LEU A 45 -15.01 8.95 -6.32
N GLY A 46 -14.28 8.74 -7.42
CA GLY A 46 -13.10 9.51 -7.77
C GLY A 46 -11.92 9.26 -6.83
N ASP A 47 -10.75 9.71 -7.26
CA ASP A 47 -9.53 9.59 -6.45
C ASP A 47 -9.43 10.71 -5.40
N LYS A 48 -8.84 10.37 -4.26
CA LYS A 48 -8.37 11.33 -3.26
C LYS A 48 -6.85 11.44 -3.40
N ALA A 49 -6.37 12.61 -3.76
CA ALA A 49 -4.97 12.84 -4.05
C ALA A 49 -4.39 14.04 -3.30
N LEU A 50 -3.10 13.98 -3.00
CA LEU A 50 -2.27 15.06 -2.48
C LEU A 50 -1.07 15.29 -3.39
N GLY A 51 -0.55 16.50 -3.40
CA GLY A 51 0.58 16.89 -4.24
C GLY A 51 0.15 17.48 -5.58
N GLN A 52 1.14 17.85 -6.37
CA GLN A 52 0.93 18.48 -7.66
C GLN A 52 0.47 17.42 -8.69
N GLU A 53 -0.43 17.81 -9.59
CA GLU A 53 -0.99 16.90 -10.59
C GLU A 53 0.08 16.43 -11.60
N ASP A 54 1.04 17.30 -11.87
CA ASP A 54 2.18 17.09 -12.79
C ASP A 54 3.46 16.63 -12.08
N ALA A 55 3.36 16.15 -10.83
CA ALA A 55 4.51 15.59 -10.11
C ALA A 55 5.13 14.41 -10.90
N PRO A 56 6.48 14.33 -10.96
CA PRO A 56 7.16 13.30 -11.76
C PRO A 56 6.90 11.87 -11.27
N VAL A 57 6.57 11.70 -9.98
CA VAL A 57 6.28 10.39 -9.40
C VAL A 57 4.85 10.34 -8.87
N THR A 58 4.12 9.31 -9.28
CA THR A 58 2.79 8.99 -8.72
C THR A 58 2.90 7.79 -7.79
N VAL A 59 2.41 7.96 -6.56
CA VAL A 59 2.30 6.89 -5.56
C VAL A 59 0.82 6.62 -5.30
N VAL A 60 0.35 5.40 -5.59
CA VAL A 60 -1.00 4.96 -5.25
C VAL A 60 -0.92 4.01 -4.08
N GLU A 61 -1.54 4.34 -2.94
CA GLU A 61 -1.66 3.49 -1.77
C GLU A 61 -3.04 2.84 -1.71
N TYR A 62 -3.10 1.52 -1.69
CA TYR A 62 -4.29 0.76 -1.31
C TYR A 62 -4.20 0.36 0.16
N ALA A 63 -5.11 0.87 0.98
CA ALA A 63 -5.06 0.69 2.43
C ALA A 63 -6.42 0.35 3.04
N SER A 64 -6.39 -0.36 4.17
CA SER A 64 -7.55 -0.62 5.00
C SER A 64 -7.47 0.10 6.32
N MET A 65 -8.56 0.74 6.71
CA MET A 65 -8.64 1.49 7.96
C MET A 65 -8.46 0.62 9.22
N THR A 66 -8.71 -0.70 9.14
CA THR A 66 -8.46 -1.65 10.24
C THR A 66 -7.11 -2.35 10.17
N CYS A 67 -6.33 -2.14 9.10
CA CYS A 67 -5.02 -2.78 8.95
C CYS A 67 -3.96 -2.13 9.86
N GLY A 68 -3.33 -2.94 10.73
CA GLY A 68 -2.27 -2.47 11.63
C GLY A 68 -1.00 -2.02 10.90
N HIS A 69 -0.65 -2.65 9.77
CA HIS A 69 0.48 -2.24 8.94
C HIS A 69 0.24 -0.90 8.23
N CYS A 70 -0.99 -0.63 7.77
CA CYS A 70 -1.36 0.69 7.23
C CYS A 70 -1.22 1.77 8.32
N ALA A 71 -1.77 1.52 9.51
CA ALA A 71 -1.62 2.45 10.63
C ALA A 71 -0.14 2.65 11.03
N ASN A 72 0.70 1.62 10.91
CA ASN A 72 2.13 1.74 11.18
C ASN A 72 2.81 2.68 10.16
N PHE A 73 2.55 2.49 8.87
CA PHE A 73 3.06 3.38 7.82
C PHE A 73 2.61 4.83 8.07
N HIS A 74 1.33 5.06 8.32
CA HIS A 74 0.80 6.42 8.54
C HIS A 74 1.36 7.09 9.79
N ARG A 75 1.64 6.33 10.87
CA ARG A 75 2.21 6.90 12.10
C ARG A 75 3.72 7.12 12.05
N GLN A 76 4.47 6.30 11.31
CA GLN A 76 5.93 6.31 11.37
C GLN A 76 6.57 6.93 10.13
N THR A 77 5.97 6.74 8.95
CA THR A 77 6.60 7.09 7.66
C THR A 77 5.90 8.24 6.96
N TYR A 78 4.55 8.25 6.95
CA TYR A 78 3.75 9.13 6.11
C TYR A 78 4.05 10.63 6.30
N LYS A 79 4.24 11.09 7.54
CA LYS A 79 4.51 12.51 7.81
C LYS A 79 5.80 12.97 7.13
N GLU A 80 6.90 12.24 7.35
CA GLU A 80 8.19 12.56 6.75
C GLU A 80 8.15 12.40 5.21
N PHE A 81 7.48 11.36 4.72
CA PHE A 81 7.27 11.15 3.30
C PHE A 81 6.51 12.32 2.66
N LYS A 82 5.45 12.80 3.30
CA LYS A 82 4.69 13.96 2.85
C LYS A 82 5.56 15.21 2.77
N GLU A 83 6.26 15.55 3.86
CA GLU A 83 7.13 16.73 3.93
C GLU A 83 8.27 16.69 2.89
N LYS A 84 8.87 15.51 2.67
CA LYS A 84 10.02 15.33 1.79
C LYS A 84 9.66 15.31 0.30
N TYR A 85 8.53 14.72 -0.05
CA TYR A 85 8.19 14.43 -1.45
C TYR A 85 6.90 15.05 -1.94
N ILE A 86 5.81 15.01 -1.16
CA ILE A 86 4.52 15.53 -1.60
C ILE A 86 4.51 17.06 -1.56
N ASP A 87 4.89 17.64 -0.43
CA ASP A 87 4.90 19.09 -0.22
C ASP A 87 5.97 19.81 -1.08
N THR A 88 6.97 19.07 -1.54
CA THR A 88 8.01 19.58 -2.46
C THR A 88 7.66 19.42 -3.94
N GLY A 89 6.48 18.86 -4.26
CA GLY A 89 6.01 18.67 -5.65
C GLY A 89 6.67 17.51 -6.39
N LYS A 90 7.43 16.65 -5.71
CA LYS A 90 8.10 15.49 -6.32
C LYS A 90 7.16 14.29 -6.49
N VAL A 91 6.17 14.17 -5.59
CA VAL A 91 5.23 13.05 -5.56
C VAL A 91 3.79 13.57 -5.55
N ARG A 92 2.96 12.96 -6.41
CA ARG A 92 1.51 12.94 -6.28
C ARG A 92 1.11 11.65 -5.58
N MET A 93 0.50 11.73 -4.40
CA MET A 93 0.00 10.58 -3.67
C MET A 93 -1.51 10.43 -3.85
N ILE A 94 -1.96 9.24 -4.23
CA ILE A 94 -3.37 8.86 -4.35
C ILE A 94 -3.65 7.80 -3.28
N PHE A 95 -4.66 8.04 -2.45
CA PHE A 95 -5.13 7.07 -1.47
C PHE A 95 -6.40 6.39 -1.98
N ARG A 96 -6.42 5.06 -1.96
CA ARG A 96 -7.57 4.25 -2.37
C ARG A 96 -7.95 3.25 -1.29
N GLU A 97 -9.22 3.20 -0.98
CA GLU A 97 -9.75 2.30 0.03
C GLU A 97 -9.70 0.84 -0.44
N PHE A 98 -9.18 0.00 0.46
CA PHE A 98 -9.18 -1.45 0.31
C PHE A 98 -9.67 -2.10 1.62
N PRO A 99 -10.97 -1.97 1.96
CA PRO A 99 -11.49 -2.46 3.23
C PRO A 99 -11.35 -3.98 3.35
N LEU A 100 -10.75 -4.43 4.45
CA LEU A 100 -10.59 -5.86 4.78
C LEU A 100 -11.81 -6.43 5.49
N ASP A 101 -12.63 -5.57 6.10
CA ASP A 101 -13.82 -5.94 6.87
C ASP A 101 -14.86 -4.80 6.84
N THR A 102 -16.02 -5.05 7.45
CA THR A 102 -17.14 -4.10 7.48
C THR A 102 -16.84 -2.86 8.31
N VAL A 103 -16.00 -2.96 9.35
CA VAL A 103 -15.58 -1.81 10.18
C VAL A 103 -14.66 -0.91 9.39
N ALA A 104 -13.74 -1.49 8.60
CA ALA A 104 -12.90 -0.74 7.67
C ALA A 104 -13.71 -0.02 6.60
N ALA A 105 -14.75 -0.68 6.05
CA ALA A 105 -15.65 -0.05 5.08
C ALA A 105 -16.38 1.15 5.70
N ALA A 106 -16.94 0.99 6.90
CA ALA A 106 -17.62 2.07 7.61
C ALA A 106 -16.69 3.25 7.91
N ALA A 107 -15.44 2.97 8.34
CA ALA A 107 -14.43 3.99 8.57
C ALA A 107 -14.03 4.73 7.29
N SER A 108 -13.91 4.01 6.18
CA SER A 108 -13.67 4.59 4.85
C SER A 108 -14.83 5.49 4.40
N MET A 109 -16.08 5.05 4.64
CA MET A 109 -17.26 5.86 4.36
C MET A 109 -17.23 7.17 5.16
N LEU A 110 -16.89 7.11 6.46
CA LEU A 110 -16.81 8.29 7.31
C LEU A 110 -15.73 9.27 6.79
N ALA A 111 -14.57 8.78 6.36
CA ALA A 111 -13.54 9.62 5.75
C ALA A 111 -14.03 10.26 4.43
N ARG A 112 -14.76 9.52 3.59
CA ARG A 112 -15.33 10.02 2.33
C ARG A 112 -16.38 11.11 2.52
N CYS A 113 -17.08 11.14 3.63
CA CYS A 113 -18.04 12.19 3.98
C CYS A 113 -17.39 13.48 4.48
N ALA A 114 -16.12 13.47 4.82
CA ALA A 114 -15.42 14.68 5.23
C ALA A 114 -15.33 15.68 4.07
N PRO A 115 -15.27 17.00 4.38
CA PRO A 115 -14.94 18.00 3.37
C PRO A 115 -13.66 17.60 2.61
N GLU A 116 -13.59 17.94 1.33
CA GLU A 116 -12.52 17.46 0.45
C GLU A 116 -11.13 17.85 0.95
N ASP A 117 -10.98 19.07 1.45
CA ASP A 117 -9.75 19.60 2.04
C ASP A 117 -9.39 18.94 3.39
N LYS A 118 -10.29 18.16 3.99
CA LYS A 118 -10.13 17.47 5.28
C LYS A 118 -9.96 15.95 5.15
N TYR A 119 -10.15 15.40 3.98
CA TYR A 119 -10.11 13.95 3.78
C TYR A 119 -8.83 13.30 4.36
N PHE A 120 -7.65 13.82 4.00
CA PHE A 120 -6.38 13.25 4.46
C PHE A 120 -6.09 13.50 5.95
N ASP A 121 -6.59 14.62 6.50
CA ASP A 121 -6.54 14.87 7.95
C ASP A 121 -7.35 13.81 8.69
N VAL A 122 -8.54 13.47 8.17
CA VAL A 122 -9.41 12.42 8.73
C VAL A 122 -8.76 11.05 8.60
N VAL A 123 -8.22 10.69 7.44
CA VAL A 123 -7.49 9.42 7.24
C VAL A 123 -6.34 9.29 8.23
N SER A 124 -5.54 10.33 8.39
CA SER A 124 -4.42 10.36 9.34
C SER A 124 -4.90 10.18 10.78
N LEU A 125 -5.92 10.93 11.21
CA LEU A 125 -6.49 10.82 12.54
C LEU A 125 -7.04 9.41 12.82
N MET A 126 -7.73 8.81 11.82
CA MET A 126 -8.27 7.46 11.94
C MET A 126 -7.16 6.42 12.13
N PHE A 127 -6.03 6.53 11.41
CA PHE A 127 -4.88 5.64 11.61
C PHE A 127 -4.14 5.90 12.93
N GLU A 128 -3.97 7.14 13.33
CA GLU A 128 -3.35 7.48 14.61
C GLU A 128 -4.12 6.88 15.79
N GLN A 129 -5.44 6.98 15.75
CA GLN A 129 -6.32 6.50 16.81
C GLN A 129 -6.91 5.11 16.55
N GLN A 130 -6.40 4.36 15.58
CA GLN A 130 -6.98 3.09 15.13
C GLN A 130 -7.38 2.15 16.27
N ARG A 131 -6.53 2.02 17.31
CA ARG A 131 -6.80 1.15 18.45
C ARG A 131 -8.00 1.57 19.29
N ASN A 132 -8.40 2.83 19.22
CA ASN A 132 -9.49 3.39 20.01
C ASN A 132 -10.86 3.12 19.39
N TRP A 133 -10.90 2.79 18.09
CA TRP A 133 -12.16 2.62 17.39
C TRP A 133 -12.28 1.30 16.60
N ALA A 134 -11.16 0.76 16.04
CA ALA A 134 -11.24 -0.38 15.12
C ALA A 134 -11.48 -1.72 15.83
N PHE A 135 -11.01 -1.87 17.07
CA PHE A 135 -10.98 -3.16 17.79
C PHE A 135 -11.76 -3.08 19.11
N THR A 136 -12.94 -2.44 19.06
CA THR A 136 -13.83 -2.28 20.22
C THR A 136 -15.05 -3.17 20.11
N ASP A 137 -15.71 -3.45 21.24
CA ASP A 137 -16.94 -4.25 21.25
C ASP A 137 -18.12 -3.54 20.56
N ASN A 138 -18.04 -2.21 20.43
CA ASN A 138 -19.05 -1.39 19.75
C ASN A 138 -18.41 -0.42 18.74
N PRO A 139 -18.03 -0.91 17.54
CA PRO A 139 -17.40 -0.08 16.52
C PRO A 139 -18.27 1.09 16.05
N TYR A 140 -19.60 0.94 16.04
CA TYR A 140 -20.51 2.02 15.66
C TYR A 140 -20.38 3.23 16.60
N ASN A 141 -20.45 3.01 17.90
CA ASN A 141 -20.30 4.10 18.89
C ASN A 141 -18.90 4.70 18.85
N ALA A 142 -17.88 3.88 18.59
CA ALA A 142 -16.51 4.37 18.45
C ALA A 142 -16.36 5.25 17.20
N LEU A 143 -16.90 4.85 16.05
CA LEU A 143 -16.93 5.67 14.83
C LEU A 143 -17.77 6.94 14.98
N LEU A 144 -18.90 6.88 15.72
CA LEU A 144 -19.69 8.05 16.07
C LEU A 144 -18.85 9.08 16.86
N ASN A 145 -18.07 8.60 17.84
CA ASN A 145 -17.18 9.46 18.61
C ASN A 145 -16.04 10.03 17.76
N MET A 146 -15.48 9.24 16.84
CA MET A 146 -14.51 9.74 15.87
C MET A 146 -15.13 10.80 14.96
N GLY A 147 -16.34 10.59 14.46
CA GLY A 147 -17.08 11.57 13.66
C GLY A 147 -17.26 12.90 14.42
N LYS A 148 -17.62 12.85 15.70
CA LYS A 148 -17.73 14.06 16.55
C LYS A 148 -16.38 14.79 16.70
N GLN A 149 -15.26 14.07 16.79
CA GLN A 149 -13.92 14.70 16.87
C GLN A 149 -13.54 15.46 15.60
N ILE A 150 -14.00 14.99 14.43
CA ILE A 150 -13.76 15.63 13.14
C ILE A 150 -14.85 16.66 12.77
N GLY A 151 -15.80 16.92 13.67
CA GLY A 151 -16.79 17.99 13.55
C GLY A 151 -18.15 17.57 13.00
N PHE A 152 -18.42 16.27 12.82
CA PHE A 152 -19.74 15.79 12.41
C PHE A 152 -20.72 15.74 13.58
N THR A 153 -21.97 16.05 13.32
CA THR A 153 -23.09 15.72 14.19
C THR A 153 -23.38 14.21 14.13
N GLU A 154 -24.14 13.71 15.08
CA GLU A 154 -24.57 12.30 15.09
C GLU A 154 -25.42 11.93 13.88
N ASP A 155 -26.29 12.84 13.43
CA ASP A 155 -27.13 12.63 12.27
C ASP A 155 -26.31 12.58 10.96
N GLU A 156 -25.27 13.41 10.83
CA GLU A 156 -24.35 13.38 9.69
C GLU A 156 -23.55 12.08 9.67
N VAL A 157 -23.02 11.61 10.80
CA VAL A 157 -22.35 10.31 10.88
C VAL A 157 -23.29 9.18 10.47
N LYS A 158 -24.53 9.19 11.00
CA LYS A 158 -25.52 8.18 10.65
C LYS A 158 -25.89 8.21 9.17
N ALA A 159 -26.12 9.40 8.62
CA ALA A 159 -26.39 9.56 7.19
C ALA A 159 -25.23 9.04 6.32
N CYS A 160 -24.02 9.34 6.73
CA CYS A 160 -22.80 8.85 6.07
C CYS A 160 -22.71 7.32 6.11
N LEU A 161 -22.81 6.73 7.28
CA LEU A 161 -22.65 5.26 7.46
C LEU A 161 -23.82 4.44 6.87
N THR A 162 -24.91 5.08 6.47
CA THR A 162 -26.05 4.44 5.76
C THR A 162 -26.11 4.80 4.27
N ASN A 163 -25.13 5.53 3.75
CA ASN A 163 -25.08 5.90 2.35
C ASN A 163 -24.59 4.74 1.49
N GLN A 164 -25.53 4.11 0.76
CA GLN A 164 -25.24 2.94 -0.07
C GLN A 164 -24.30 3.27 -1.25
N GLU A 165 -24.39 4.46 -1.83
CA GLU A 165 -23.53 4.86 -2.95
C GLU A 165 -22.04 4.91 -2.52
N ILE A 166 -21.76 5.45 -1.32
CA ILE A 166 -20.40 5.47 -0.78
C ILE A 166 -19.91 4.05 -0.47
N LEU A 167 -20.76 3.20 0.12
CA LEU A 167 -20.41 1.81 0.41
C LEU A 167 -20.09 1.03 -0.87
N ASP A 168 -20.93 1.17 -1.89
CA ASP A 168 -20.73 0.53 -3.19
C ASP A 168 -19.44 1.00 -3.85
N GLY A 169 -19.15 2.30 -3.80
CA GLY A 169 -17.93 2.85 -4.37
C GLY A 169 -16.64 2.40 -3.64
N VAL A 170 -16.65 2.37 -2.30
CA VAL A 170 -15.55 1.83 -1.49
C VAL A 170 -15.33 0.35 -1.78
N THR A 171 -16.41 -0.42 -1.93
CA THR A 171 -16.33 -1.84 -2.28
C THR A 171 -15.81 -2.04 -3.69
N ALA A 172 -16.26 -1.22 -4.64
CA ALA A 172 -15.79 -1.28 -6.03
C ALA A 172 -14.28 -0.96 -6.14
N SER A 173 -13.77 -0.01 -5.35
CA SER A 173 -12.33 0.28 -5.26
C SER A 173 -11.53 -0.97 -4.89
N ARG A 174 -11.94 -1.66 -3.81
CA ARG A 174 -11.30 -2.91 -3.38
C ARG A 174 -11.38 -4.00 -4.45
N ASP A 175 -12.56 -4.19 -5.02
CA ASP A 175 -12.80 -5.26 -5.99
C ASP A 175 -12.00 -5.05 -7.28
N HIS A 176 -11.89 -3.81 -7.76
CA HIS A 176 -11.05 -3.44 -8.89
C HIS A 176 -9.57 -3.73 -8.59
N ALA A 177 -9.07 -3.24 -7.45
CA ALA A 177 -7.68 -3.46 -7.04
C ALA A 177 -7.33 -4.94 -6.95
N SER A 178 -8.22 -5.75 -6.36
CA SER A 178 -8.01 -7.20 -6.23
C SER A 178 -8.03 -7.92 -7.59
N LYS A 179 -8.98 -7.58 -8.47
CA LYS A 179 -9.20 -8.31 -9.73
C LYS A 179 -8.27 -7.87 -10.85
N ALA A 180 -8.06 -6.55 -11.00
CA ALA A 180 -7.30 -5.98 -12.11
C ALA A 180 -5.82 -5.73 -11.77
N LEU A 181 -5.51 -5.38 -10.51
CA LEU A 181 -4.17 -5.01 -10.09
C LEU A 181 -3.51 -6.04 -9.15
N SER A 182 -4.20 -7.18 -8.93
CA SER A 182 -3.72 -8.28 -8.09
C SER A 182 -3.34 -7.82 -6.66
N VAL A 183 -4.03 -6.81 -6.11
CA VAL A 183 -3.86 -6.40 -4.71
C VAL A 183 -4.51 -7.44 -3.81
N ASP A 184 -3.71 -8.05 -2.93
CA ASP A 184 -4.11 -9.13 -2.03
C ASP A 184 -3.77 -8.85 -0.54
N SER A 185 -3.09 -7.75 -0.29
CA SER A 185 -2.64 -7.35 1.04
C SER A 185 -2.62 -5.83 1.19
N THR A 186 -2.58 -5.33 2.44
CA THR A 186 -2.52 -3.90 2.74
C THR A 186 -1.44 -3.57 3.77
N PRO A 187 -0.75 -2.43 3.65
CA PRO A 187 -0.81 -1.53 2.51
C PRO A 187 -0.14 -2.14 1.27
N THR A 188 -0.63 -1.81 0.09
CA THR A 188 0.05 -2.05 -1.18
C THR A 188 0.23 -0.72 -1.88
N PHE A 189 1.46 -0.45 -2.28
CA PHE A 189 1.83 0.76 -3.02
C PHE A 189 2.10 0.43 -4.48
N PHE A 190 1.74 1.37 -5.36
CA PHE A 190 2.23 1.40 -6.73
C PHE A 190 2.98 2.70 -6.92
N ILE A 191 4.27 2.64 -7.23
CA ILE A 191 5.15 3.78 -7.43
C ILE A 191 5.52 3.83 -8.91
N ASN A 192 4.91 4.74 -9.66
CA ASN A 192 4.96 4.76 -11.13
C ASN A 192 4.70 3.36 -11.74
N GLY A 193 3.72 2.61 -11.18
CA GLY A 193 3.35 1.27 -11.64
C GLY A 193 4.16 0.12 -11.03
N GLU A 194 5.25 0.37 -10.33
CA GLU A 194 6.00 -0.65 -9.59
C GLU A 194 5.28 -1.02 -8.31
N LYS A 195 4.81 -2.27 -8.20
CA LYS A 195 4.03 -2.77 -7.05
C LYS A 195 4.95 -3.15 -5.89
N VAL A 196 4.65 -2.61 -4.70
CA VAL A 196 5.34 -2.93 -3.45
C VAL A 196 4.31 -3.14 -2.34
N SER A 197 4.45 -4.21 -1.55
CA SER A 197 3.52 -4.52 -0.45
C SER A 197 4.21 -4.39 0.90
N GLY A 198 3.44 -3.96 1.91
CA GLY A 198 3.90 -3.83 3.30
C GLY A 198 4.10 -2.39 3.74
N ALA A 199 4.25 -2.20 5.06
CA ALA A 199 4.49 -0.89 5.66
C ALA A 199 5.94 -0.46 5.43
N LEU A 200 6.18 0.29 4.37
CA LEU A 200 7.51 0.77 4.00
C LEU A 200 8.03 1.78 5.03
N SER A 201 9.32 1.69 5.38
CA SER A 201 10.03 2.75 6.09
C SER A 201 10.28 3.95 5.17
N ILE A 202 10.73 5.08 5.72
CA ILE A 202 11.05 6.25 4.91
C ILE A 202 12.24 5.97 3.96
N GLU A 203 13.20 5.17 4.40
CA GLU A 203 14.33 4.76 3.58
C GLU A 203 13.87 3.90 2.40
N GLU A 204 13.05 2.87 2.67
CA GLU A 204 12.55 1.96 1.65
C GLU A 204 11.69 2.69 0.59
N ILE A 205 10.71 3.51 1.00
CA ILE A 205 9.87 4.24 0.04
C ILE A 205 10.68 5.29 -0.73
N SER A 206 11.70 5.90 -0.08
CA SER A 206 12.61 6.84 -0.75
C SER A 206 13.39 6.16 -1.87
N GLU A 207 13.89 4.93 -1.68
CA GLU A 207 14.61 4.20 -2.73
C GLU A 207 13.76 4.02 -3.98
N TYR A 208 12.46 3.72 -3.82
CA TYR A 208 11.54 3.61 -4.96
C TYR A 208 11.27 4.96 -5.62
N VAL A 209 11.05 6.02 -4.86
CA VAL A 209 10.76 7.35 -5.40
C VAL A 209 11.98 7.92 -6.15
N GLU A 210 13.18 7.83 -5.56
CA GLU A 210 14.40 8.41 -6.13
C GLU A 210 14.83 7.73 -7.46
N LYS A 211 14.38 6.50 -7.73
CA LYS A 211 14.57 5.86 -9.05
C LYS A 211 13.83 6.56 -10.19
N HIS A 212 12.78 7.31 -9.86
CA HIS A 212 11.86 7.92 -10.83
C HIS A 212 11.98 9.45 -10.88
N LEU A 213 12.85 10.05 -10.06
CA LEU A 213 13.18 11.48 -10.08
C LEU A 213 14.39 11.76 -10.99
#